data_8251dc41a2e3328330c7e652e7c02061
#
_entry.id   8251dc41a2e3328330c7e652e7c02061
#
_cell.length_a   1.000
_cell.length_b   1.000
_cell.length_c   1.000
_cell.angle_alpha   90.00
_cell.angle_beta   90.00
_cell.angle_gamma   90.00
#
_symmetry.space_group_name_H-M   'P 1'
#
loop_
_entity.id
_entity.type
_entity.pdbx_description
1 polymer ?
#
loop_
_entity_poly.entity_id
_entity_poly.type
_entity_poly.pdbx_seq_one_letter_code
_entity_poly.pdbx_strand_id
1 'polypeptide(L)'
;VKVQDMEAIQKANTKIDEIRTAFTEWLHTQNDEFKKRMTDQYNDTFNCFVRPQYDGSHQEFPGLDRKGLGINDLYSSQKDTVWMIKLNNGAICDHEVGAGKTLVMCTAAQEMKRLGMVHKPMIIGLKANVHEIAETYREAYPHAKIMYPGKEDFTPQKRQRIFGDIKNNDWDCVILTHDQFGMIPQSPELQKEILQVELNSVEDNLAALEAQGKE
;
A
#
# COMPACT_ATOMS: atom_id res chain seq x y z
N VAL A 1 34.91 -7.79 9.39
CA VAL A 1 34.13 -6.54 9.31
C VAL A 1 34.66 -5.76 8.13
N LYS A 2 33.85 -5.56 7.08
CA LYS A 2 34.23 -4.71 5.94
C LYS A 2 34.17 -3.25 6.43
N VAL A 3 35.33 -2.63 6.59
CA VAL A 3 35.43 -1.19 6.89
C VAL A 3 35.27 -0.42 5.58
N GLN A 4 34.36 0.57 5.56
CA GLN A 4 34.18 1.43 4.40
C GLN A 4 35.40 2.37 4.27
N ASP A 5 36.03 2.36 3.10
CA ASP A 5 37.10 3.29 2.76
C ASP A 5 36.48 4.65 2.39
N MET A 6 36.44 5.56 3.36
CA MET A 6 35.83 6.88 3.19
C MET A 6 36.57 7.74 2.15
N GLU A 7 37.90 7.58 2.01
CA GLU A 7 38.69 8.32 1.05
C GLU A 7 38.37 7.87 -0.40
N ALA A 8 38.26 6.56 -0.59
CA ALA A 8 37.84 6.00 -1.89
C ALA A 8 36.43 6.41 -2.28
N ILE A 9 35.48 6.43 -1.31
CA ILE A 9 34.12 6.89 -1.51
C ILE A 9 34.10 8.37 -1.91
N GLN A 10 34.84 9.21 -1.22
CA GLN A 10 34.90 10.63 -1.53
C GLN A 10 35.47 10.91 -2.91
N LYS A 11 36.57 10.22 -3.27
CA LYS A 11 37.14 10.29 -4.63
C LYS A 11 36.16 9.83 -5.70
N ALA A 12 35.42 8.75 -5.44
CA ALA A 12 34.40 8.26 -6.37
C ALA A 12 33.26 9.28 -6.53
N ASN A 13 32.75 9.87 -5.46
CA ASN A 13 31.71 10.89 -5.53
C ASN A 13 32.17 12.13 -6.31
N THR A 14 33.37 12.63 -6.04
CA THR A 14 33.95 13.76 -6.80
C THR A 14 34.00 13.42 -8.30
N LYS A 15 34.45 12.20 -8.63
CA LYS A 15 34.53 11.76 -10.03
C LYS A 15 33.16 11.63 -10.71
N ILE A 16 32.15 11.18 -9.97
CA ILE A 16 30.77 11.12 -10.45
C ILE A 16 30.25 12.54 -10.76
N ASP A 17 30.52 13.50 -9.89
CA ASP A 17 30.07 14.88 -10.08
C ASP A 17 30.81 15.56 -11.27
N GLU A 18 32.10 15.31 -11.41
CA GLU A 18 32.84 15.75 -12.60
C GLU A 18 32.23 15.19 -13.90
N ILE A 19 31.92 13.89 -13.93
CA ILE A 19 31.31 13.24 -15.10
C ILE A 19 29.90 13.82 -15.37
N ARG A 20 29.09 14.04 -14.37
CA ARG A 20 27.75 14.64 -14.49
C ARG A 20 27.85 16.05 -15.07
N THR A 21 28.74 16.85 -14.54
CA THR A 21 28.97 18.24 -15.02
C THR A 21 29.43 18.24 -16.48
N ALA A 22 30.45 17.47 -16.80
CA ALA A 22 30.95 17.36 -18.15
C ALA A 22 29.88 16.84 -19.14
N PHE A 23 29.06 15.89 -18.73
CA PHE A 23 27.95 15.41 -19.56
C PHE A 23 26.88 16.49 -19.79
N THR A 24 26.55 17.26 -18.77
CA THR A 24 25.59 18.38 -18.89
C THR A 24 26.10 19.44 -19.83
N GLU A 25 27.39 19.83 -19.70
CA GLU A 25 28.02 20.78 -20.58
C GLU A 25 28.04 20.26 -22.02
N TRP A 26 28.40 18.99 -22.23
CA TRP A 26 28.38 18.35 -23.55
C TRP A 26 26.97 18.36 -24.15
N LEU A 27 25.90 18.07 -23.37
CA LEU A 27 24.53 18.16 -23.86
C LEU A 27 24.14 19.57 -24.31
N HIS A 28 24.61 20.60 -23.61
CA HIS A 28 24.38 21.99 -24.00
C HIS A 28 25.05 22.38 -25.33
N THR A 29 26.18 21.74 -25.68
CA THR A 29 26.87 21.99 -26.95
C THR A 29 26.22 21.28 -28.14
N GLN A 30 25.31 20.35 -27.92
CA GLN A 30 24.67 19.63 -29.02
C GLN A 30 23.70 20.52 -29.80
N ASN A 31 23.48 20.18 -31.08
CA ASN A 31 22.52 20.89 -31.91
C ASN A 31 21.06 20.66 -31.47
N ASP A 32 20.18 21.55 -31.92
CA ASP A 32 18.77 21.51 -31.51
C ASP A 32 18.05 20.25 -32.00
N GLU A 33 18.44 19.68 -33.12
CA GLU A 33 17.86 18.43 -33.63
C GLU A 33 18.19 17.26 -32.73
N PHE A 34 19.41 17.14 -32.25
CA PHE A 34 19.83 16.12 -31.29
C PHE A 34 19.08 16.28 -29.97
N LYS A 35 19.02 17.51 -29.42
CA LYS A 35 18.29 17.81 -28.18
C LYS A 35 16.82 17.43 -28.29
N LYS A 36 16.17 17.81 -29.40
CA LYS A 36 14.77 17.47 -29.65
C LYS A 36 14.57 15.96 -29.71
N ARG A 37 15.40 15.24 -30.48
CA ARG A 37 15.29 13.77 -30.55
C ARG A 37 15.44 13.09 -29.19
N MET A 38 16.41 13.54 -28.38
CA MET A 38 16.59 13.00 -27.01
C MET A 38 15.42 13.32 -26.10
N THR A 39 14.89 14.54 -26.21
CA THR A 39 13.71 14.96 -25.45
C THR A 39 12.48 14.16 -25.85
N ASP A 40 12.24 13.97 -27.14
CA ASP A 40 11.10 13.18 -27.63
C ASP A 40 11.23 11.73 -27.18
N GLN A 41 12.40 11.11 -27.30
CA GLN A 41 12.65 9.76 -26.84
C GLN A 41 12.47 9.60 -25.33
N TYR A 42 12.93 10.57 -24.53
CA TYR A 42 12.74 10.58 -23.09
C TYR A 42 11.26 10.70 -22.73
N ASN A 43 10.55 11.63 -23.39
CA ASN A 43 9.11 11.83 -23.16
C ASN A 43 8.29 10.62 -23.57
N ASP A 44 8.58 9.99 -24.70
CA ASP A 44 7.90 8.78 -25.17
C ASP A 44 8.15 7.59 -24.22
N THR A 45 9.30 7.54 -23.55
CA THR A 45 9.66 6.44 -22.65
C THR A 45 9.17 6.67 -21.22
N PHE A 46 9.34 7.88 -20.69
CA PHE A 46 9.14 8.17 -19.25
C PHE A 46 7.98 9.10 -18.95
N ASN A 47 7.57 9.96 -19.90
CA ASN A 47 6.51 10.95 -19.72
C ASN A 47 5.24 10.63 -20.54
N CYS A 48 5.14 9.45 -21.13
CA CYS A 48 3.94 9.01 -21.85
C CYS A 48 2.74 8.69 -20.92
N PHE A 49 2.95 8.75 -19.61
CA PHE A 49 1.90 8.48 -18.63
C PHE A 49 1.04 9.71 -18.40
N VAL A 50 -0.25 9.60 -18.68
CA VAL A 50 -1.25 10.57 -18.27
C VAL A 50 -1.81 10.15 -16.93
N ARG A 51 -1.62 10.99 -15.90
CA ARG A 51 -2.15 10.71 -14.56
C ARG A 51 -3.67 10.69 -14.62
N PRO A 52 -4.34 9.56 -14.31
CA PRO A 52 -5.78 9.51 -14.29
C PRO A 52 -6.34 10.43 -13.20
N GLN A 53 -7.45 11.09 -13.50
CA GLN A 53 -8.22 11.86 -12.52
C GLN A 53 -9.46 11.05 -12.15
N TYR A 54 -9.75 11.01 -10.86
CA TYR A 54 -10.90 10.29 -10.32
C TYR A 54 -11.87 11.30 -9.74
N ASP A 55 -13.13 11.27 -10.18
CA ASP A 55 -14.22 12.07 -9.64
C ASP A 55 -15.19 11.15 -8.88
N GLY A 56 -15.11 11.19 -7.56
CA GLY A 56 -15.96 10.43 -6.65
C GLY A 56 -17.19 11.18 -6.17
N SER A 57 -17.49 12.37 -6.70
CA SER A 57 -18.56 13.26 -6.25
C SER A 57 -19.95 12.63 -6.27
N HIS A 58 -20.18 11.69 -7.19
CA HIS A 58 -21.45 10.96 -7.36
C HIS A 58 -21.77 9.95 -6.24
N GLN A 59 -20.82 9.69 -5.32
CA GLN A 59 -20.99 8.69 -4.27
C GLN A 59 -21.72 9.28 -3.05
N GLU A 60 -22.71 8.53 -2.52
CA GLU A 60 -23.55 8.99 -1.42
C GLU A 60 -23.26 8.32 -0.08
N PHE A 61 -22.58 7.21 -0.03
CA PHE A 61 -22.24 6.44 1.19
C PHE A 61 -23.45 6.13 2.09
N PRO A 62 -24.39 5.29 1.66
CA PRO A 62 -25.53 4.92 2.45
C PRO A 62 -25.13 4.30 3.80
N GLY A 63 -25.81 4.71 4.86
CA GLY A 63 -25.54 4.24 6.22
C GLY A 63 -24.43 5.00 6.96
N LEU A 64 -23.74 5.93 6.31
CA LEU A 64 -22.74 6.79 6.98
C LEU A 64 -23.45 7.78 7.93
N ASP A 65 -23.11 7.73 9.21
CA ASP A 65 -23.63 8.67 10.21
C ASP A 65 -22.82 9.97 10.21
N ARG A 66 -23.20 10.88 9.31
CA ARG A 66 -22.58 12.21 9.20
C ARG A 66 -22.77 13.04 10.48
N LYS A 67 -23.90 12.86 11.18
CA LYS A 67 -24.19 13.61 12.40
C LYS A 67 -23.33 13.15 13.56
N GLY A 68 -23.18 11.84 13.75
CA GLY A 68 -22.29 11.25 14.75
C GLY A 68 -20.84 11.70 14.54
N LEU A 69 -20.38 11.75 13.31
CA LEU A 69 -19.05 12.23 12.95
C LEU A 69 -18.89 13.77 13.03
N GLY A 70 -19.98 14.53 13.19
CA GLY A 70 -19.94 16.00 13.19
C GLY A 70 -19.55 16.64 11.84
N ILE A 71 -19.80 15.93 10.75
CA ILE A 71 -19.49 16.40 9.38
C ILE A 71 -20.76 16.58 8.56
N ASN A 72 -20.73 17.46 7.60
CA ASN A 72 -21.81 17.59 6.63
C ASN A 72 -21.73 16.52 5.54
N ASP A 73 -20.55 16.28 5.03
CA ASP A 73 -20.24 15.25 4.03
C ASP A 73 -18.74 14.93 4.03
N LEU A 74 -18.34 13.89 3.30
CA LEU A 74 -16.94 13.59 3.05
C LEU A 74 -16.32 14.68 2.15
N TYR A 75 -15.04 14.94 2.34
CA TYR A 75 -14.29 15.81 1.43
C TYR A 75 -14.22 15.18 0.02
N SER A 76 -14.14 16.02 -1.02
CA SER A 76 -13.98 15.55 -2.40
C SER A 76 -12.80 14.59 -2.54
N SER A 77 -11.64 14.93 -1.97
CA SER A 77 -10.46 14.07 -1.98
C SER A 77 -10.67 12.70 -1.34
N GLN A 78 -11.51 12.61 -0.31
CA GLN A 78 -11.87 11.33 0.32
C GLN A 78 -12.77 10.51 -0.60
N LYS A 79 -13.78 11.13 -1.23
CA LYS A 79 -14.66 10.48 -2.21
C LYS A 79 -13.88 9.99 -3.43
N ASP A 80 -12.97 10.82 -3.95
CA ASP A 80 -12.12 10.48 -5.10
C ASP A 80 -11.23 9.28 -4.79
N THR A 81 -10.67 9.22 -3.57
CA THR A 81 -9.85 8.09 -3.13
C THR A 81 -10.67 6.81 -3.03
N VAL A 82 -11.86 6.85 -2.44
CA VAL A 82 -12.75 5.67 -2.38
C VAL A 82 -13.15 5.22 -3.78
N TRP A 83 -13.41 6.16 -4.69
CA TRP A 83 -13.71 5.85 -6.08
C TRP A 83 -12.51 5.20 -6.80
N MET A 84 -11.32 5.73 -6.61
CA MET A 84 -10.08 5.17 -7.14
C MET A 84 -9.85 3.74 -6.65
N ILE A 85 -10.06 3.45 -5.35
CA ILE A 85 -9.94 2.11 -4.78
C ILE A 85 -10.91 1.14 -5.47
N LYS A 86 -12.16 1.55 -5.65
CA LYS A 86 -13.19 0.71 -6.30
C LYS A 86 -12.87 0.41 -7.76
N LEU A 87 -12.36 1.38 -8.51
CA LEU A 87 -12.04 1.20 -9.93
C LEU A 87 -10.80 0.35 -10.16
N ASN A 88 -9.78 0.49 -9.33
CA ASN A 88 -8.47 -0.15 -9.55
C ASN A 88 -8.24 -1.39 -8.65
N ASN A 89 -9.22 -1.76 -7.82
CA ASN A 89 -9.06 -2.80 -6.78
C ASN A 89 -7.88 -2.53 -5.82
N GLY A 90 -7.49 -1.28 -5.66
CA GLY A 90 -6.42 -0.85 -4.77
C GLY A 90 -5.95 0.55 -5.07
N ALA A 91 -5.38 1.22 -4.08
CA ALA A 91 -4.80 2.54 -4.19
C ALA A 91 -3.80 2.82 -3.07
N ILE A 92 -2.89 3.74 -3.31
CA ILE A 92 -2.05 4.33 -2.27
C ILE A 92 -2.65 5.71 -1.95
N CYS A 93 -3.10 5.88 -0.72
CA CYS A 93 -3.66 7.14 -0.23
C CYS A 93 -2.56 7.98 0.44
N ASP A 94 -1.91 8.83 -0.34
CA ASP A 94 -0.84 9.74 0.10
C ASP A 94 -1.41 11.14 0.43
N HIS A 95 -2.43 11.17 1.27
CA HIS A 95 -2.99 12.44 1.78
C HIS A 95 -2.16 12.94 2.97
N GLU A 96 -2.18 14.25 3.18
CA GLU A 96 -1.55 14.88 4.34
C GLU A 96 -2.13 14.37 5.68
N VAL A 97 -1.38 14.58 6.75
CA VAL A 97 -1.86 14.25 8.11
C VAL A 97 -3.07 15.14 8.43
N GLY A 98 -4.12 14.54 8.98
CA GLY A 98 -5.37 15.26 9.29
C GLY A 98 -6.41 15.26 8.14
N ALA A 99 -6.09 14.78 6.95
CA ALA A 99 -7.05 14.70 5.84
C ALA A 99 -8.11 13.58 5.99
N GLY A 100 -8.18 12.94 7.14
CA GLY A 100 -9.20 11.92 7.45
C GLY A 100 -9.00 10.59 6.74
N LYS A 101 -7.75 10.14 6.56
CA LYS A 101 -7.42 8.83 5.96
C LYS A 101 -8.12 7.65 6.64
N THR A 102 -8.29 7.72 7.96
CA THR A 102 -9.01 6.69 8.73
C THR A 102 -10.46 6.55 8.24
N LEU A 103 -11.14 7.66 8.02
CA LEU A 103 -12.50 7.65 7.49
C LEU A 103 -12.56 7.12 6.05
N VAL A 104 -11.55 7.40 5.21
CA VAL A 104 -11.43 6.81 3.87
C VAL A 104 -11.33 5.28 3.94
N MET A 105 -10.51 4.74 4.84
CA MET A 105 -10.41 3.28 5.02
C MET A 105 -11.74 2.66 5.45
N CYS A 106 -12.42 3.26 6.42
CA CYS A 106 -13.71 2.78 6.92
C CYS A 106 -14.79 2.83 5.84
N THR A 107 -14.88 3.95 5.11
CA THR A 107 -15.87 4.13 4.04
C THR A 107 -15.60 3.22 2.84
N ALA A 108 -14.33 3.06 2.44
CA ALA A 108 -13.97 2.14 1.36
C ALA A 108 -14.34 0.69 1.72
N ALA A 109 -14.00 0.23 2.92
CA ALA A 109 -14.33 -1.12 3.39
C ALA A 109 -15.84 -1.37 3.39
N GLN A 110 -16.62 -0.44 3.96
CA GLN A 110 -18.08 -0.55 4.04
C GLN A 110 -18.74 -0.52 2.65
N GLU A 111 -18.32 0.40 1.78
CA GLU A 111 -18.87 0.53 0.43
C GLU A 111 -18.56 -0.69 -0.45
N MET A 112 -17.34 -1.18 -0.42
CA MET A 112 -16.98 -2.36 -1.21
C MET A 112 -17.76 -3.60 -0.75
N LYS A 113 -18.00 -3.75 0.56
CA LYS A 113 -18.86 -4.81 1.09
C LYS A 113 -20.31 -4.59 0.65
N ARG A 114 -20.87 -3.40 0.82
CA ARG A 114 -22.24 -3.06 0.43
C ARG A 114 -22.51 -3.35 -1.05
N LEU A 115 -21.55 -3.06 -1.90
CA LEU A 115 -21.62 -3.30 -3.35
C LEU A 115 -21.36 -4.76 -3.74
N GLY A 116 -21.02 -5.63 -2.79
CA GLY A 116 -20.71 -7.03 -3.07
C GLY A 116 -19.35 -7.24 -3.78
N MET A 117 -18.51 -6.22 -3.83
CA MET A 117 -17.17 -6.31 -4.40
C MET A 117 -16.25 -7.18 -3.54
N VAL A 118 -16.44 -7.13 -2.23
CA VAL A 118 -15.72 -7.96 -1.25
C VAL A 118 -16.71 -8.54 -0.24
N HIS A 119 -16.40 -9.72 0.28
CA HIS A 119 -17.25 -10.38 1.26
C HIS A 119 -16.89 -10.04 2.71
N LYS A 120 -15.61 -9.90 2.99
CA LYS A 120 -15.10 -9.67 4.35
C LYS A 120 -13.89 -8.75 4.31
N PRO A 121 -14.09 -7.44 4.23
CA PRO A 121 -13.00 -6.49 4.22
C PRO A 121 -12.24 -6.55 5.56
N MET A 122 -10.93 -6.33 5.49
CA MET A 122 -10.06 -6.32 6.66
C MET A 122 -9.23 -5.03 6.68
N ILE A 123 -9.20 -4.36 7.82
CA ILE A 123 -8.32 -3.23 8.06
C ILE A 123 -7.18 -3.69 8.97
N ILE A 124 -5.95 -3.51 8.53
CA ILE A 124 -4.76 -3.86 9.29
C ILE A 124 -4.07 -2.56 9.68
N GLY A 125 -3.94 -2.33 10.98
CA GLY A 125 -3.37 -1.10 11.53
C GLY A 125 -2.21 -1.34 12.48
N LEU A 126 -1.51 -0.26 12.79
CA LEU A 126 -0.51 -0.27 13.86
C LEU A 126 -1.22 -0.39 15.21
N LYS A 127 -0.57 -1.05 16.16
CA LYS A 127 -1.11 -1.25 17.53
C LYS A 127 -1.50 0.07 18.21
N ALA A 128 -0.81 1.16 17.89
CA ALA A 128 -1.11 2.48 18.42
C ALA A 128 -2.42 3.06 17.89
N ASN A 129 -2.78 2.76 16.63
CA ASN A 129 -3.86 3.45 15.90
C ASN A 129 -5.10 2.56 15.69
N VAL A 130 -4.97 1.24 15.84
CA VAL A 130 -6.05 0.29 15.52
C VAL A 130 -7.30 0.51 16.36
N HIS A 131 -7.16 0.97 17.59
CA HIS A 131 -8.29 1.30 18.46
C HIS A 131 -9.07 2.52 17.93
N GLU A 132 -8.37 3.58 17.57
CA GLU A 132 -8.95 4.78 16.97
C GLU A 132 -9.68 4.46 15.65
N ILE A 133 -9.09 3.57 14.83
CA ILE A 133 -9.74 3.09 13.60
C ILE A 133 -11.07 2.39 13.92
N ALA A 134 -11.09 1.53 14.94
CA ALA A 134 -12.30 0.81 15.32
C ALA A 134 -13.40 1.75 15.88
N GLU A 135 -13.01 2.75 16.68
CA GLU A 135 -13.96 3.76 17.17
C GLU A 135 -14.50 4.61 16.03
N THR A 136 -13.63 5.12 15.14
CA THR A 136 -14.07 5.86 13.95
C THR A 136 -15.02 5.04 13.07
N TYR A 137 -14.78 3.73 12.95
CA TYR A 137 -15.67 2.87 12.18
C TYR A 137 -17.05 2.75 12.84
N ARG A 138 -17.11 2.61 14.18
CA ARG A 138 -18.38 2.56 14.94
C ARG A 138 -19.15 3.88 14.86
N GLU A 139 -18.44 5.00 14.93
CA GLU A 139 -19.07 6.32 14.78
C GLU A 139 -19.58 6.53 13.35
N ALA A 140 -18.80 6.14 12.35
CA ALA A 140 -19.18 6.27 10.94
C ALA A 140 -20.35 5.35 10.55
N TYR A 141 -20.38 4.12 11.07
CA TYR A 141 -21.38 3.11 10.74
C TYR A 141 -21.88 2.39 12.00
N PRO A 142 -22.77 3.01 12.78
CA PRO A 142 -23.24 2.47 14.08
C PRO A 142 -23.92 1.11 13.98
N HIS A 143 -24.45 0.76 12.81
CA HIS A 143 -25.13 -0.52 12.57
C HIS A 143 -24.24 -1.60 11.99
N ALA A 144 -22.97 -1.27 11.66
CA ALA A 144 -22.04 -2.22 11.10
C ALA A 144 -21.56 -3.23 12.16
N LYS A 145 -21.50 -4.49 11.76
CA LYS A 145 -20.95 -5.57 12.58
C LYS A 145 -19.43 -5.63 12.36
N ILE A 146 -18.68 -5.03 13.25
CA ILE A 146 -17.22 -5.07 13.17
C ILE A 146 -16.63 -6.05 14.17
N MET A 147 -15.61 -6.80 13.73
CA MET A 147 -14.79 -7.64 14.57
C MET A 147 -13.50 -6.91 14.90
N TYR A 148 -13.33 -6.51 16.16
CA TYR A 148 -12.11 -5.90 16.68
C TYR A 148 -11.74 -6.62 17.98
N PRO A 149 -10.85 -7.66 17.92
CA PRO A 149 -10.43 -8.36 19.13
C PRO A 149 -9.46 -7.49 19.94
N GLY A 150 -9.74 -7.35 21.22
CA GLY A 150 -8.88 -6.66 22.16
C GLY A 150 -7.54 -7.39 22.33
N LYS A 151 -6.57 -6.70 22.94
CA LYS A 151 -5.24 -7.28 23.23
C LYS A 151 -5.32 -8.54 24.08
N GLU A 152 -6.25 -8.56 25.08
CA GLU A 152 -6.44 -9.66 26.01
C GLU A 152 -7.22 -10.85 25.42
N ASP A 153 -7.88 -10.62 24.31
CA ASP A 153 -8.63 -11.66 23.62
C ASP A 153 -7.76 -12.48 22.68
N PHE A 154 -6.57 -11.98 22.31
CA PHE A 154 -5.68 -12.62 21.35
C PHE A 154 -4.62 -13.52 22.00
N THR A 155 -4.96 -14.17 23.13
CA THR A 155 -4.10 -15.18 23.77
C THR A 155 -4.05 -16.47 22.95
N PRO A 156 -3.02 -17.31 23.10
CA PRO A 156 -2.92 -18.59 22.38
C PRO A 156 -4.16 -19.49 22.51
N GLN A 157 -4.80 -19.48 23.68
CA GLN A 157 -5.99 -20.29 23.95
C GLN A 157 -7.25 -19.74 23.25
N LYS A 158 -7.41 -18.41 23.20
CA LYS A 158 -8.58 -17.77 22.63
C LYS A 158 -8.44 -17.55 21.11
N ARG A 159 -7.22 -17.50 20.59
CA ARG A 159 -6.91 -17.14 19.20
C ARG A 159 -7.61 -18.03 18.17
N GLN A 160 -7.66 -19.33 18.41
CA GLN A 160 -8.35 -20.26 17.50
C GLN A 160 -9.84 -19.97 17.41
N ARG A 161 -10.47 -19.60 18.54
CA ARG A 161 -11.86 -19.20 18.57
C ARG A 161 -12.07 -17.92 17.76
N ILE A 162 -11.21 -16.91 17.92
CA ILE A 162 -11.30 -15.66 17.16
C ILE A 162 -11.16 -15.93 15.66
N PHE A 163 -10.22 -16.78 15.24
CA PHE A 163 -10.11 -17.16 13.83
C PHE A 163 -11.34 -17.92 13.33
N GLY A 164 -11.93 -18.77 14.17
CA GLY A 164 -13.21 -19.41 13.90
C GLY A 164 -14.34 -18.39 13.73
N ASP A 165 -14.42 -17.41 14.62
CA ASP A 165 -15.40 -16.34 14.56
C ASP A 165 -15.23 -15.46 13.32
N ILE A 166 -13.99 -15.09 12.96
CA ILE A 166 -13.68 -14.36 11.74
C ILE A 166 -14.10 -15.18 10.51
N LYS A 167 -13.83 -16.47 10.49
CA LYS A 167 -14.14 -17.35 9.36
C LYS A 167 -15.65 -17.55 9.17
N ASN A 168 -16.37 -17.83 10.25
CA ASN A 168 -17.72 -18.37 10.18
C ASN A 168 -18.83 -17.30 10.25
N ASN A 169 -18.52 -16.08 10.71
CA ASN A 169 -19.51 -15.02 10.81
C ASN A 169 -19.39 -14.02 9.65
N ASP A 170 -20.50 -13.41 9.30
CA ASP A 170 -20.56 -12.34 8.30
C ASP A 170 -20.31 -10.99 8.98
N TRP A 171 -19.03 -10.62 9.05
CA TRP A 171 -18.58 -9.32 9.54
C TRP A 171 -18.58 -8.27 8.42
N ASP A 172 -19.00 -7.06 8.74
CA ASP A 172 -18.91 -5.93 7.81
C ASP A 172 -17.46 -5.46 7.67
N CYS A 173 -16.67 -5.58 8.72
CA CYS A 173 -15.23 -5.38 8.69
C CYS A 173 -14.54 -6.14 9.82
N VAL A 174 -13.32 -6.60 9.56
CA VAL A 174 -12.42 -7.16 10.57
C VAL A 174 -11.25 -6.20 10.75
N ILE A 175 -10.97 -5.79 11.98
CA ILE A 175 -9.92 -4.83 12.30
C ILE A 175 -8.87 -5.53 13.16
N LEU A 176 -7.65 -5.64 12.65
CA LEU A 176 -6.54 -6.34 13.31
C LEU A 176 -5.28 -5.48 13.37
N THR A 177 -4.41 -5.77 14.31
CA THR A 177 -3.03 -5.27 14.26
C THR A 177 -2.20 -6.10 13.29
N HIS A 178 -1.06 -5.55 12.82
CA HIS A 178 -0.10 -6.30 12.00
C HIS A 178 0.34 -7.60 12.68
N ASP A 179 0.61 -7.57 14.00
CA ASP A 179 1.01 -8.75 14.76
C ASP A 179 -0.10 -9.82 14.78
N GLN A 180 -1.36 -9.40 15.01
CA GLN A 180 -2.50 -10.31 15.01
C GLN A 180 -2.75 -10.92 13.63
N PHE A 181 -2.62 -10.12 12.58
CA PHE A 181 -2.72 -10.60 11.20
C PHE A 181 -1.62 -11.62 10.87
N GLY A 182 -0.38 -11.35 11.26
CA GLY A 182 0.75 -12.27 11.06
C GLY A 182 0.60 -13.62 11.79
N MET A 183 -0.30 -13.70 12.78
CA MET A 183 -0.60 -14.96 13.49
C MET A 183 -1.68 -15.81 12.80
N ILE A 184 -2.30 -15.34 11.72
CA ILE A 184 -3.27 -16.12 10.95
C ILE A 184 -2.53 -17.26 10.27
N PRO A 185 -2.92 -18.54 10.49
CA PRO A 185 -2.25 -19.67 9.88
C PRO A 185 -2.39 -19.62 8.36
N GLN A 186 -1.27 -19.71 7.67
CA GLN A 186 -1.26 -19.90 6.22
C GLN A 186 -1.45 -21.38 5.89
N SER A 187 -2.05 -21.67 4.73
CA SER A 187 -2.15 -23.06 4.30
C SER A 187 -0.76 -23.63 4.02
N PRO A 188 -0.52 -24.92 4.31
CA PRO A 188 0.76 -25.56 4.00
C PRO A 188 1.12 -25.49 2.50
N GLU A 189 0.11 -25.53 1.63
CA GLU A 189 0.28 -25.42 0.19
C GLU A 189 0.84 -24.04 -0.21
N LEU A 190 0.26 -22.95 0.35
CA LEU A 190 0.72 -21.59 0.10
C LEU A 190 2.15 -21.38 0.64
N GLN A 191 2.46 -21.90 1.84
CA GLN A 191 3.81 -21.83 2.39
C GLN A 191 4.82 -22.53 1.49
N LYS A 192 4.46 -23.71 0.97
CA LYS A 192 5.32 -24.45 0.04
C LYS A 192 5.53 -23.69 -1.27
N GLU A 193 4.49 -23.06 -1.80
CA GLU A 193 4.58 -22.25 -3.03
C GLU A 193 5.51 -21.04 -2.85
N ILE A 194 5.37 -20.31 -1.75
CA ILE A 194 6.24 -19.17 -1.42
C ILE A 194 7.71 -19.61 -1.33
N LEU A 195 7.97 -20.68 -0.56
CA LEU A 195 9.33 -21.21 -0.41
C LEU A 195 9.91 -21.73 -1.73
N GLN A 196 9.06 -22.29 -2.62
CA GLN A 196 9.52 -22.75 -3.92
C GLN A 196 9.91 -21.57 -4.84
N VAL A 197 9.16 -20.46 -4.79
CA VAL A 197 9.52 -19.23 -5.53
C VAL A 197 10.84 -18.66 -5.03
N GLU A 198 11.05 -18.60 -3.71
CA GLU A 198 12.31 -18.15 -3.14
C GLU A 198 13.49 -19.05 -3.54
N LEU A 199 13.29 -20.36 -3.49
CA LEU A 199 14.30 -21.36 -3.89
C LEU A 199 14.68 -21.16 -5.36
N ASN A 200 13.71 -21.09 -6.25
CA ASN A 200 13.94 -20.88 -7.68
C ASN A 200 14.74 -19.58 -7.92
N SER A 201 14.39 -18.49 -7.22
CA SER A 201 15.14 -17.23 -7.32
C SER A 201 16.59 -17.34 -6.88
N VAL A 202 16.87 -18.12 -5.82
CA VAL A 202 18.25 -18.39 -5.37
C VAL A 202 19.01 -19.26 -6.38
N GLU A 203 18.37 -20.29 -6.92
CA GLU A 203 18.96 -21.18 -7.94
C GLU A 203 19.29 -20.39 -9.23
N ASP A 204 18.39 -19.52 -9.69
CA ASP A 204 18.61 -18.65 -10.84
C ASP A 204 19.78 -17.69 -10.61
N ASN A 205 19.88 -17.10 -9.41
CA ASN A 205 21.00 -16.23 -9.05
C ASN A 205 22.32 -17.01 -8.99
N LEU A 206 22.31 -18.23 -8.47
CA LEU A 206 23.49 -19.10 -8.42
C LEU A 206 23.96 -19.44 -9.83
N ALA A 207 23.05 -19.88 -10.70
CA ALA A 207 23.36 -20.19 -12.09
C ALA A 207 23.92 -18.97 -12.84
N ALA A 208 23.38 -17.78 -12.58
CA ALA A 208 23.90 -16.54 -13.16
C ALA A 208 25.32 -16.20 -12.68
N LEU A 209 25.63 -16.45 -11.40
CA LEU A 209 26.98 -16.24 -10.84
C LEU A 209 27.98 -17.25 -11.37
N GLU A 210 27.60 -18.51 -11.50
CA GLU A 210 28.44 -19.57 -12.10
C GLU A 210 28.74 -19.26 -13.56
N ALA A 211 27.74 -18.81 -14.34
CA ALA A 211 27.91 -18.39 -15.72
C ALA A 211 28.88 -17.19 -15.87
N GLN A 212 28.98 -16.34 -14.84
CA GLN A 212 29.92 -15.22 -14.80
C GLN A 212 31.34 -15.62 -14.32
N GLY A 213 31.58 -16.90 -14.00
CA GLY A 213 32.87 -17.41 -13.53
C GLY A 213 33.30 -16.84 -12.17
N LYS A 214 32.35 -16.45 -11.35
CA LYS A 214 32.59 -16.03 -9.96
C LYS A 214 32.27 -17.20 -9.04
N GLU A 215 33.30 -17.78 -8.45
CA GLU A 215 33.18 -18.74 -7.34
C GLU A 215 32.71 -18.07 -6.03
#